data_e6af036d7637915b2d770b49e7fdba72
#
_entry.id   e6af036d7637915b2d770b49e7fdba72
#
_cell.length_a   1.000
_cell.length_b   1.000
_cell.length_c   1.000
_cell.angle_alpha   90.00
_cell.angle_beta   90.00
_cell.angle_gamma   90.00
#
_symmetry.space_group_name_H-M   'P 1'
#
loop_
_entity.id
_entity.type
_entity.pdbx_description
1 polymer ?
#
loop_
_entity_poly.entity_id
_entity_poly.type
_entity_poly.pdbx_seq_one_letter_code
_entity_poly.pdbx_strand_id
1 'polypeptide(L)'
;IVGQINGLSVLSLGDHAFGHPTRITARTRLGKGEVVDIQREVDLGGPIHSKGVLILSGLLAGRYCLDDPLSLQASLVFEQTYGTVDGDSASAAEFFALLSSLSGVSIRQSIAVTGSVNQHGQIQPIGGVNEKIEGFFDVCVKRGLGGDHGVLIPHTNVKHLMLRKDVVDAV
;
A
#
# COMPACT_ATOMS: atom_id res chain seq x y z
N ILE A 1 2.15 11.21 9.24
CA ILE A 1 0.69 11.39 9.35
C ILE A 1 0.13 10.06 9.84
N VAL A 2 -0.81 10.10 10.78
CA VAL A 2 -1.50 8.90 11.28
C VAL A 2 -2.51 8.41 10.26
N GLY A 3 -2.52 7.10 9.98
CA GLY A 3 -3.44 6.45 9.06
C GLY A 3 -3.27 6.81 7.60
N GLN A 4 -2.16 7.41 7.21
CA GLN A 4 -1.87 7.79 5.82
C GLN A 4 -0.51 7.26 5.37
N ILE A 5 -0.44 6.71 4.16
CA ILE A 5 0.77 6.15 3.55
C ILE A 5 0.77 6.38 2.04
N ASN A 6 1.95 6.40 1.43
CA ASN A 6 2.09 6.35 -0.01
C ASN A 6 2.22 4.88 -0.46
N GLY A 7 1.19 4.37 -1.12
CA GLY A 7 1.25 3.14 -1.89
C GLY A 7 1.83 3.38 -3.28
N LEU A 8 2.20 2.32 -4.00
CA LEU A 8 2.71 2.40 -5.36
C LEU A 8 1.90 1.52 -6.29
N SER A 9 1.46 2.10 -7.40
CA SER A 9 0.76 1.41 -8.48
C SER A 9 1.49 1.58 -9.81
N VAL A 10 1.18 0.72 -10.77
CA VAL A 10 1.64 0.86 -12.16
C VAL A 10 0.45 1.24 -13.01
N LEU A 11 0.61 2.27 -13.81
CA LEU A 11 -0.34 2.67 -14.83
C LEU A 11 0.21 2.28 -16.21
N SER A 12 -0.65 1.72 -17.05
CA SER A 12 -0.33 1.36 -18.43
C SER A 12 -1.11 2.25 -19.39
N LEU A 13 -0.40 2.96 -20.25
CA LEU A 13 -0.96 3.80 -21.31
C LEU A 13 -0.40 3.31 -22.66
N GLY A 14 -1.16 2.47 -23.34
CA GLY A 14 -0.68 1.80 -24.56
C GLY A 14 0.55 0.93 -24.26
N ASP A 15 1.65 1.18 -24.94
CA ASP A 15 2.91 0.44 -24.77
C ASP A 15 3.78 0.96 -23.62
N HIS A 16 3.35 2.00 -22.93
CA HIS A 16 4.08 2.59 -21.81
C HIS A 16 3.49 2.18 -20.46
N ALA A 17 4.33 1.65 -19.58
CA ALA A 17 4.00 1.40 -18.18
C ALA A 17 4.90 2.26 -17.29
N PHE A 18 4.32 2.92 -16.29
CA PHE A 18 5.07 3.71 -15.32
C PHE A 18 4.44 3.59 -13.93
N GLY A 19 5.31 3.66 -12.93
CA GLY A 19 4.88 3.67 -11.54
C GLY A 19 4.44 5.06 -11.10
N HIS A 20 3.48 5.11 -10.17
CA HIS A 20 3.14 6.36 -9.53
C HIS A 20 2.70 6.15 -8.07
N PRO A 21 2.97 7.11 -7.16
CA PRO A 21 2.49 7.04 -5.80
C PRO A 21 1.00 7.33 -5.73
N THR A 22 0.31 6.52 -4.92
CA THR A 22 -1.10 6.71 -4.59
C THR A 22 -1.22 6.87 -3.09
N ARG A 23 -1.93 7.90 -2.64
CA ARG A 23 -2.20 8.10 -1.23
C ARG A 23 -3.26 7.12 -0.76
N ILE A 24 -2.93 6.33 0.26
CA ILE A 24 -3.84 5.40 0.91
C ILE A 24 -4.09 5.91 2.31
N THR A 25 -5.35 5.97 2.73
CA THR A 25 -5.73 6.34 4.08
C THR A 25 -6.58 5.27 4.73
N ALA A 26 -6.40 5.14 6.03
CA ALA A 26 -7.20 4.28 6.90
C ALA A 26 -7.79 5.09 8.05
N ARG A 27 -9.05 4.83 8.38
CA ARG A 27 -9.73 5.36 9.57
C ARG A 27 -10.28 4.20 10.37
N THR A 28 -10.08 4.25 11.65
CA THR A 28 -10.52 3.20 12.58
C THR A 28 -11.39 3.79 13.70
N ARG A 29 -12.38 3.02 14.13
CA ARG A 29 -13.25 3.34 15.28
C ARG A 29 -13.75 2.05 15.92
N LEU A 30 -14.34 2.13 17.10
CA LEU A 30 -15.09 1.02 17.69
C LEU A 30 -16.27 0.66 16.79
N GLY A 31 -16.51 -0.63 16.59
CA GLY A 31 -17.56 -1.12 15.70
C GLY A 31 -17.72 -2.63 15.76
N LYS A 32 -18.37 -3.20 14.75
CA LYS A 32 -18.79 -4.62 14.71
C LYS A 32 -17.75 -5.58 14.11
N GLY A 33 -16.47 -5.19 14.01
CA GLY A 33 -15.43 -6.05 13.46
C GLY A 33 -15.40 -6.08 11.93
N GLU A 34 -15.52 -4.92 11.27
CA GLU A 34 -15.60 -4.81 9.83
C GLU A 34 -14.55 -3.86 9.27
N VAL A 35 -13.85 -4.30 8.22
CA VAL A 35 -13.01 -3.44 7.38
C VAL A 35 -13.76 -3.16 6.09
N VAL A 36 -14.15 -1.91 5.91
CA VAL A 36 -14.83 -1.44 4.70
C VAL A 36 -13.81 -0.97 3.68
N ASP A 37 -13.78 -1.64 2.55
CA ASP A 37 -13.01 -1.23 1.37
C ASP A 37 -13.87 -0.28 0.52
N ILE A 38 -13.54 1.02 0.56
CA ILE A 38 -14.33 2.04 -0.13
C ILE A 38 -14.29 1.84 -1.65
N GLN A 39 -13.18 1.39 -2.22
CA GLN A 39 -13.10 1.09 -3.66
C GLN A 39 -14.09 0.02 -4.08
N ARG A 40 -14.24 -1.04 -3.28
CA ARG A 40 -15.22 -2.10 -3.54
C ARG A 40 -16.67 -1.60 -3.44
N GLU A 41 -16.96 -0.79 -2.42
CA GLU A 41 -18.32 -0.28 -2.19
C GLU A 41 -18.82 0.66 -3.31
N VAL A 42 -17.90 1.23 -4.08
CA VAL A 42 -18.22 2.11 -5.23
C VAL A 42 -17.84 1.49 -6.58
N ASP A 43 -17.65 0.17 -6.63
CA ASP A 43 -17.31 -0.60 -7.84
C ASP A 43 -16.00 -0.18 -8.53
N LEU A 44 -15.08 0.43 -7.80
CA LEU A 44 -13.73 0.76 -8.26
C LEU A 44 -12.67 -0.24 -7.81
N GLY A 45 -13.03 -1.23 -6.98
CA GLY A 45 -12.15 -2.30 -6.54
C GLY A 45 -12.25 -3.55 -7.41
N GLY A 46 -11.14 -3.99 -8.01
CA GLY A 46 -11.07 -5.25 -8.72
C GLY A 46 -11.10 -6.47 -7.76
N PRO A 47 -11.33 -7.68 -8.29
CA PRO A 47 -11.48 -8.88 -7.48
C PRO A 47 -10.21 -9.26 -6.69
N ILE A 48 -9.01 -8.99 -7.25
CA ILE A 48 -7.74 -9.30 -6.60
C ILE A 48 -7.48 -8.31 -5.45
N HIS A 49 -7.81 -7.03 -5.64
CA HIS A 49 -7.75 -6.01 -4.59
C HIS A 49 -8.71 -6.36 -3.44
N SER A 50 -9.96 -6.67 -3.73
CA SER A 50 -10.96 -7.06 -2.73
C SER A 50 -10.54 -8.30 -1.92
N LYS A 51 -9.93 -9.30 -2.60
CA LYS A 51 -9.33 -10.45 -1.93
C LYS A 51 -8.22 -10.02 -0.96
N GLY A 52 -7.36 -9.06 -1.34
CA GLY A 52 -6.31 -8.51 -0.48
C GLY A 52 -6.89 -7.92 0.81
N VAL A 53 -7.91 -7.08 0.73
CA VAL A 53 -8.57 -6.48 1.90
C VAL A 53 -9.22 -7.53 2.82
N LEU A 54 -9.82 -8.59 2.25
CA LEU A 54 -10.36 -9.71 3.05
C LEU A 54 -9.24 -10.45 3.80
N ILE A 55 -8.09 -10.66 3.17
CA ILE A 55 -6.90 -11.24 3.81
C ILE A 55 -6.44 -10.38 4.98
N LEU A 56 -6.39 -9.05 4.81
CA LEU A 56 -6.01 -8.13 5.89
C LEU A 56 -6.98 -8.19 7.06
N SER A 57 -8.27 -8.28 6.80
CA SER A 57 -9.30 -8.44 7.85
C SER A 57 -9.08 -9.72 8.66
N GLY A 58 -8.80 -10.84 7.97
CA GLY A 58 -8.47 -12.12 8.61
C GLY A 58 -7.18 -12.06 9.42
N LEU A 59 -6.13 -11.40 8.89
CA LEU A 59 -4.85 -11.22 9.58
C LEU A 59 -5.02 -10.38 10.85
N LEU A 60 -5.76 -9.27 10.79
CA LEU A 60 -6.02 -8.43 11.97
C LEU A 60 -6.74 -9.21 13.06
N ALA A 61 -7.82 -9.91 12.71
CA ALA A 61 -8.58 -10.70 13.66
C ALA A 61 -7.73 -11.83 14.27
N GLY A 62 -7.03 -12.61 13.45
CA GLY A 62 -6.22 -13.74 13.92
C GLY A 62 -4.96 -13.38 14.69
N ARG A 63 -4.46 -12.14 14.56
CA ARG A 63 -3.24 -11.71 15.26
C ARG A 63 -3.50 -10.89 16.53
N TYR A 64 -4.55 -10.09 16.54
CA TYR A 64 -4.79 -9.11 17.60
C TYR A 64 -6.07 -9.35 18.40
N CYS A 65 -6.93 -10.29 17.98
CA CYS A 65 -8.23 -10.54 18.61
C CYS A 65 -8.44 -12.05 18.84
N LEU A 66 -7.49 -12.69 19.53
CA LEU A 66 -7.53 -14.15 19.77
C LEU A 66 -8.60 -14.55 20.80
N ASP A 67 -8.80 -13.75 21.82
CA ASP A 67 -9.67 -14.07 22.96
C ASP A 67 -11.01 -13.30 22.92
N ASP A 68 -11.05 -12.17 22.23
CA ASP A 68 -12.23 -11.32 22.15
C ASP A 68 -12.63 -11.05 20.68
N PRO A 69 -13.91 -10.90 20.37
CA PRO A 69 -14.34 -10.54 19.04
C PRO A 69 -13.77 -9.18 18.62
N LEU A 70 -13.39 -9.06 17.36
CA LEU A 70 -12.88 -7.82 16.78
C LEU A 70 -13.92 -6.70 16.87
N SER A 71 -13.81 -5.82 17.88
CA SER A 71 -14.70 -4.68 18.09
C SER A 71 -14.21 -3.43 17.33
N LEU A 72 -13.76 -3.60 16.11
CA LEU A 72 -13.21 -2.58 15.25
C LEU A 72 -14.09 -2.37 14.02
N GLN A 73 -14.27 -1.13 13.64
CA GLN A 73 -14.69 -0.76 12.28
C GLN A 73 -13.60 0.11 11.66
N ALA A 74 -13.16 -0.28 10.47
CA ALA A 74 -12.15 0.46 9.72
C ALA A 74 -12.66 0.78 8.31
N SER A 75 -12.15 1.84 7.73
CA SER A 75 -12.30 2.13 6.31
C SER A 75 -10.95 2.36 5.66
N LEU A 76 -10.79 1.86 4.45
CA LEU A 76 -9.63 2.04 3.58
C LEU A 76 -10.06 2.77 2.32
N VAL A 77 -9.24 3.72 1.87
CA VAL A 77 -9.48 4.42 0.62
C VAL A 77 -8.18 4.79 -0.10
N PHE A 78 -8.19 4.64 -1.42
CA PHE A 78 -7.19 5.19 -2.32
C PHE A 78 -7.63 6.59 -2.72
N GLU A 79 -7.03 7.59 -2.08
CA GLU A 79 -7.43 8.98 -2.23
C GLU A 79 -7.22 9.48 -3.66
N GLN A 80 -8.20 10.24 -4.18
CA GLN A 80 -8.15 10.83 -5.51
C GLN A 80 -7.87 9.82 -6.64
N THR A 81 -8.29 8.57 -6.46
CA THR A 81 -8.23 7.52 -7.47
C THR A 81 -9.63 7.32 -8.05
N TYR A 82 -9.77 7.59 -9.34
CA TYR A 82 -11.07 7.58 -10.05
C TYR A 82 -11.16 6.45 -11.08
N GLY A 83 -10.07 5.71 -11.25
CA GLY A 83 -10.02 4.50 -12.07
C GLY A 83 -10.09 3.24 -11.20
N THR A 84 -10.24 2.08 -11.85
CA THR A 84 -10.25 0.79 -11.17
C THR A 84 -8.90 0.51 -10.52
N VAL A 85 -8.93 0.15 -9.23
CA VAL A 85 -7.79 -0.38 -8.49
C VAL A 85 -7.89 -1.89 -8.50
N ASP A 86 -6.88 -2.58 -9.00
CA ASP A 86 -6.80 -4.05 -8.94
C ASP A 86 -5.39 -4.52 -8.55
N GLY A 87 -5.29 -5.80 -8.17
CA GLY A 87 -4.07 -6.37 -7.62
C GLY A 87 -3.97 -6.24 -6.10
N ASP A 88 -3.10 -7.05 -5.52
CA ASP A 88 -2.88 -7.14 -4.07
C ASP A 88 -1.57 -6.48 -3.62
N SER A 89 -0.83 -5.85 -4.54
CA SER A 89 0.50 -5.29 -4.29
C SER A 89 0.51 -4.05 -3.38
N ALA A 90 -0.66 -3.48 -3.07
CA ALA A 90 -0.83 -2.39 -2.13
C ALA A 90 -1.17 -2.88 -0.70
N SER A 91 -1.45 -4.17 -0.50
CA SER A 91 -1.97 -4.67 0.78
C SER A 91 -1.01 -4.47 1.95
N ALA A 92 0.31 -4.41 1.73
CA ALA A 92 1.26 -4.01 2.78
C ALA A 92 1.07 -2.55 3.20
N ALA A 93 0.88 -1.64 2.23
CA ALA A 93 0.62 -0.22 2.52
C ALA A 93 -0.72 -0.04 3.24
N GLU A 94 -1.77 -0.72 2.80
CA GLU A 94 -3.09 -0.73 3.45
C GLU A 94 -3.00 -1.23 4.90
N PHE A 95 -2.25 -2.32 5.13
CA PHE A 95 -2.05 -2.87 6.45
C PHE A 95 -1.32 -1.90 7.38
N PHE A 96 -0.26 -1.25 6.89
CA PHE A 96 0.47 -0.25 7.67
C PHE A 96 -0.39 0.98 7.98
N ALA A 97 -1.23 1.43 7.04
CA ALA A 97 -2.18 2.52 7.29
C ALA A 97 -3.20 2.14 8.38
N LEU A 98 -3.71 0.91 8.35
CA LEU A 98 -4.62 0.38 9.40
C LEU A 98 -3.92 0.32 10.75
N LEU A 99 -2.73 -0.25 10.84
CA LEU A 99 -1.96 -0.32 12.08
C LEU A 99 -1.63 1.07 12.62
N SER A 100 -1.26 2.00 11.76
CA SER A 100 -1.02 3.40 12.12
C SER A 100 -2.27 4.06 12.70
N SER A 101 -3.41 3.88 12.05
CA SER A 101 -4.69 4.41 12.52
C SER A 101 -5.10 3.83 13.87
N LEU A 102 -4.88 2.52 14.09
CA LEU A 102 -5.19 1.81 15.34
C LEU A 102 -4.29 2.24 16.50
N SER A 103 -2.99 2.37 16.23
CA SER A 103 -1.99 2.67 17.26
C SER A 103 -1.80 4.17 17.53
N GLY A 104 -2.30 5.04 16.66
CA GLY A 104 -2.02 6.48 16.70
C GLY A 104 -0.58 6.86 16.30
N VAL A 105 0.23 5.90 15.85
CA VAL A 105 1.62 6.13 15.42
C VAL A 105 1.64 6.66 14.00
N SER A 106 2.28 7.80 13.79
CA SER A 106 2.38 8.43 12.47
C SER A 106 3.33 7.71 11.53
N ILE A 107 3.01 7.70 10.25
CA ILE A 107 3.86 7.18 9.17
C ILE A 107 4.62 8.35 8.52
N ARG A 108 5.91 8.12 8.22
CA ARG A 108 6.76 9.06 7.49
C ARG A 108 6.28 9.16 6.04
N GLN A 109 5.98 10.38 5.58
CA GLN A 109 5.39 10.60 4.26
C GLN A 109 6.42 10.71 3.12
N SER A 110 7.71 10.73 3.44
CA SER A 110 8.80 10.62 2.45
C SER A 110 9.05 9.17 2.01
N ILE A 111 8.39 8.19 2.63
CA ILE A 111 8.50 6.78 2.29
C ILE A 111 7.26 6.30 1.54
N ALA A 112 7.49 5.57 0.45
CA ALA A 112 6.45 4.80 -0.23
C ALA A 112 6.60 3.30 0.07
N VAL A 113 5.51 2.55 -0.05
CA VAL A 113 5.47 1.11 0.27
C VAL A 113 4.78 0.35 -0.84
N THR A 114 5.34 -0.80 -1.22
CA THR A 114 4.65 -1.79 -2.05
C THR A 114 4.97 -3.19 -1.54
N GLY A 115 4.01 -4.08 -1.62
CA GLY A 115 4.13 -5.47 -1.17
C GLY A 115 2.75 -6.10 -1.02
N SER A 116 2.66 -7.40 -1.25
CA SER A 116 1.48 -8.19 -0.92
C SER A 116 1.64 -8.82 0.46
N VAL A 117 0.56 -8.94 1.22
CA VAL A 117 0.54 -9.57 2.55
C VAL A 117 -0.34 -10.81 2.53
N ASN A 118 0.15 -11.92 3.05
CA ASN A 118 -0.65 -13.13 3.22
C ASN A 118 -1.35 -13.18 4.60
N GLN A 119 -2.19 -14.18 4.82
CA GLN A 119 -2.94 -14.36 6.08
C GLN A 119 -2.06 -14.55 7.32
N HIS A 120 -0.78 -14.91 7.15
CA HIS A 120 0.19 -15.06 8.24
C HIS A 120 0.99 -13.77 8.50
N GLY A 121 0.73 -12.69 7.75
CA GLY A 121 1.44 -11.42 7.86
C GLY A 121 2.81 -11.42 7.16
N GLN A 122 3.09 -12.39 6.31
CA GLN A 122 4.32 -12.44 5.54
C GLN A 122 4.20 -11.57 4.28
N ILE A 123 5.24 -10.79 4.02
CA ILE A 123 5.33 -9.96 2.81
C ILE A 123 5.75 -10.82 1.63
N GLN A 124 4.98 -10.75 0.56
CA GLN A 124 5.16 -11.49 -0.68
C GLN A 124 5.65 -10.58 -1.81
N PRO A 125 6.37 -11.13 -2.82
CA PRO A 125 6.86 -10.37 -3.96
C PRO A 125 5.69 -9.83 -4.81
N ILE A 126 5.99 -8.74 -5.53
CA ILE A 126 5.03 -8.05 -6.41
C ILE A 126 5.63 -7.81 -7.79
N GLY A 127 4.77 -7.58 -8.77
CA GLY A 127 5.16 -7.14 -10.11
C GLY A 127 5.39 -5.65 -10.22
N GLY A 128 6.14 -5.24 -11.26
CA GLY A 128 6.36 -3.83 -11.58
C GLY A 128 7.18 -3.07 -10.54
N VAL A 129 8.10 -3.75 -9.82
CA VAL A 129 8.88 -3.14 -8.75
C VAL A 129 9.79 -2.03 -9.27
N ASN A 130 10.38 -2.21 -10.46
CA ASN A 130 11.28 -1.22 -11.06
C ASN A 130 10.50 0.04 -11.45
N GLU A 131 9.39 -0.11 -12.17
CA GLU A 131 8.50 0.98 -12.56
C GLU A 131 7.99 1.75 -11.34
N LYS A 132 7.63 1.06 -10.27
CA LYS A 132 7.15 1.65 -9.02
C LYS A 132 8.22 2.51 -8.35
N ILE A 133 9.45 2.01 -8.23
CA ILE A 133 10.57 2.75 -7.64
C ILE A 133 10.91 3.97 -8.50
N GLU A 134 11.07 3.78 -9.80
CA GLU A 134 11.42 4.84 -10.74
C GLU A 134 10.36 5.94 -10.79
N GLY A 135 9.07 5.56 -10.83
CA GLY A 135 7.98 6.53 -10.82
C GLY A 135 7.89 7.34 -9.52
N PHE A 136 8.17 6.71 -8.38
CA PHE A 136 8.25 7.44 -7.11
C PHE A 136 9.45 8.39 -7.07
N PHE A 137 10.61 7.93 -7.55
CA PHE A 137 11.81 8.75 -7.68
C PHE A 137 11.57 9.99 -8.55
N ASP A 138 10.95 9.83 -9.72
CA ASP A 138 10.63 10.93 -10.63
C ASP A 138 9.72 11.99 -9.97
N VAL A 139 8.76 11.56 -9.16
CA VAL A 139 7.91 12.47 -8.39
C VAL A 139 8.72 13.21 -7.31
N CYS A 140 9.60 12.50 -6.59
CA CYS A 140 10.45 13.09 -5.57
C CYS A 140 11.43 14.13 -6.17
N VAL A 141 12.04 13.83 -7.31
CA VAL A 141 12.92 14.77 -8.02
C VAL A 141 12.18 16.06 -8.38
N LYS A 142 10.96 15.95 -8.94
CA LYS A 142 10.13 17.11 -9.29
C LYS A 142 9.69 17.95 -8.10
N ARG A 143 9.60 17.34 -6.92
CA ARG A 143 9.20 18.01 -5.67
C ARG A 143 10.35 18.47 -4.79
N GLY A 144 11.57 18.20 -5.17
CA GLY A 144 12.78 18.42 -4.41
C GLY A 144 13.17 17.16 -3.64
N LEU A 145 14.03 16.34 -4.27
CA LEU A 145 14.56 15.12 -3.67
C LEU A 145 15.41 15.47 -2.44
N GLY A 146 15.00 14.96 -1.27
CA GLY A 146 15.76 15.03 -0.03
C GLY A 146 16.34 13.65 0.32
N GLY A 147 17.34 13.62 1.19
CA GLY A 147 18.00 12.37 1.62
C GLY A 147 17.15 11.47 2.52
N ASP A 148 15.89 11.78 2.76
CA ASP A 148 14.96 11.00 3.60
C ASP A 148 13.89 10.25 2.80
N HIS A 149 13.88 10.40 1.48
CA HIS A 149 12.96 9.66 0.60
C HIS A 149 13.40 8.20 0.44
N GLY A 150 12.44 7.29 0.31
CA GLY A 150 12.73 5.88 0.10
C GLY A 150 11.50 5.06 -0.28
N VAL A 151 11.76 3.83 -0.71
CA VAL A 151 10.72 2.85 -1.02
C VAL A 151 10.96 1.57 -0.23
N LEU A 152 9.95 1.11 0.51
CA LEU A 152 9.93 -0.21 1.11
C LEU A 152 9.37 -1.22 0.12
N ILE A 153 10.17 -2.23 -0.18
CA ILE A 153 9.83 -3.31 -1.11
C ILE A 153 9.97 -4.68 -0.43
N PRO A 154 9.32 -5.73 -0.93
CA PRO A 154 9.56 -7.08 -0.46
C PRO A 154 11.02 -7.50 -0.68
N HIS A 155 11.64 -8.12 0.33
CA HIS A 155 13.02 -8.60 0.24
C HIS A 155 13.26 -9.51 -0.98
N THR A 156 12.28 -10.33 -1.31
CA THR A 156 12.33 -11.23 -2.47
C THR A 156 12.38 -10.52 -3.83
N ASN A 157 11.98 -9.24 -3.90
CA ASN A 157 12.10 -8.44 -5.11
C ASN A 157 13.50 -7.85 -5.32
N VAL A 158 14.35 -7.76 -4.28
CA VAL A 158 15.67 -7.12 -4.36
C VAL A 158 16.53 -7.72 -5.47
N LYS A 159 16.54 -9.04 -5.61
CA LYS A 159 17.30 -9.73 -6.66
C LYS A 159 16.82 -9.47 -8.11
N HIS A 160 15.66 -8.84 -8.26
CA HIS A 160 15.05 -8.52 -9.54
C HIS A 160 15.12 -7.02 -9.88
N LEU A 161 15.84 -6.23 -9.08
CA LEU A 161 15.99 -4.80 -9.35
C LEU A 161 16.85 -4.58 -10.58
N MET A 162 16.30 -3.82 -11.54
CA MET A 162 16.95 -3.37 -12.76
C MET A 162 16.61 -1.88 -12.98
N LEU A 163 17.10 -1.06 -12.06
CA LEU A 163 16.75 0.36 -12.01
C LEU A 163 17.58 1.19 -12.98
N ARG A 164 17.02 2.30 -13.42
CA ARG A 164 17.72 3.32 -14.21
C ARG A 164 18.95 3.82 -13.44
N LYS A 165 19.98 4.21 -14.21
CA LYS A 165 21.25 4.66 -13.65
C LYS A 165 21.10 5.86 -12.71
N ASP A 166 20.28 6.86 -13.08
CA ASP A 166 20.01 8.05 -12.29
C ASP A 166 19.38 7.74 -10.92
N VAL A 167 18.54 6.69 -10.84
CA VAL A 167 17.97 6.20 -9.58
C VAL A 167 19.02 5.55 -8.71
N VAL A 168 19.89 4.71 -9.31
CA VAL A 168 20.98 4.03 -8.60
C VAL A 168 22.02 5.03 -8.07
N ASP A 169 22.35 6.06 -8.87
CA ASP A 169 23.34 7.08 -8.50
C ASP A 169 22.84 8.03 -7.39
N ALA A 170 21.53 8.02 -7.10
CA ALA A 170 20.90 8.89 -6.08
C ALA A 170 20.78 8.24 -4.67
N VAL A 171 21.20 6.97 -4.50
CA VAL A 171 21.06 6.18 -3.26
C VAL A 171 22.41 6.18 -2.44
#